data_99aed134a3eb8da0e5cc0f387f49a285
#
_entry.id   99aed134a3eb8da0e5cc0f387f49a285
#
_cell.length_a   1.000
_cell.length_b   1.000
_cell.length_c   1.000
_cell.angle_alpha   90.00
_cell.angle_beta   90.00
_cell.angle_gamma   90.00
#
_symmetry.space_group_name_H-M   'P 1'
#
loop_
_entity.id
_entity.type
_entity.pdbx_description
1 polymer ?
#
loop_
_entity_poly.entity_id
_entity_poly.type
_entity_poly.pdbx_seq_one_letter_code
_entity_poly.pdbx_strand_id
1 'polypeptide(L)'
;MTRLRIAYVQSFCDKKTGAVFRYFRRAGYRRVRLPGLPGSTEFMAAYQAALGSRPEPIGVAKRSKPGSVSAAIVSYYGSQSFRNLTGGTPAMRRAILERFRDQHGDKPIALMPKKFIVAVLDQMEPFAARNWLKAIRALMHYCVEHELIRENPTQGIKLPTIKSHGHHTWTEDEIAAFEAHHPIGSKARLAFALLLYTAQRRGDVIRMGRQHVRNGVLRVRQQKTGATLAIPVSLELQAAIDAMPGDHLTLLVTRSGKSYGATNFSEQFRKWCDNAGLPQRCTAHGLRKAACRRLAEAGCSANEIAAISGHATLREVGRYTKAVDQARMAQSAMAKTAAREQSGSNSVKSERGRLSKPLMQLEKK
;
A
#
# COMPACT_ATOMS: atom_id res chain seq x y z
N MET A 1 40.66 -2.17 23.68
CA MET A 1 39.71 -1.72 24.72
C MET A 1 38.53 -2.68 24.80
N THR A 2 38.45 -3.41 25.92
CA THR A 2 37.39 -4.40 26.14
C THR A 2 36.05 -3.66 26.34
N ARG A 3 35.09 -3.84 25.44
CA ARG A 3 33.74 -3.27 25.61
C ARG A 3 33.01 -4.04 26.71
N LEU A 4 32.84 -3.41 27.86
CA LEU A 4 32.01 -3.97 28.92
C LEU A 4 30.54 -4.03 28.45
N ARG A 5 30.04 -5.22 28.23
CA ARG A 5 28.60 -5.44 27.88
C ARG A 5 27.81 -5.62 29.17
N ILE A 6 27.13 -4.56 29.62
CA ILE A 6 26.18 -4.63 30.73
C ILE A 6 24.82 -5.08 30.20
N ALA A 7 24.27 -6.14 30.80
CA ALA A 7 22.97 -6.69 30.38
C ALA A 7 21.87 -5.61 30.46
N TYR A 8 20.91 -5.65 29.54
CA TYR A 8 19.75 -4.74 29.46
C TYR A 8 20.08 -3.25 29.28
N VAL A 9 21.33 -2.89 28.95
CA VAL A 9 21.70 -1.50 28.65
C VAL A 9 21.66 -1.28 27.13
N GLN A 10 20.85 -0.30 26.71
CA GLN A 10 20.75 0.14 25.31
C GLN A 10 21.28 1.58 25.20
N SER A 11 22.25 1.80 24.32
CA SER A 11 22.78 3.13 24.01
C SER A 11 22.14 3.70 22.75
N PHE A 12 21.82 4.98 22.79
CA PHE A 12 21.31 5.77 21.67
C PHE A 12 22.22 7.00 21.51
N CYS A 13 22.68 7.25 20.29
CA CYS A 13 23.42 8.46 19.92
C CYS A 13 22.50 9.42 19.19
N ASP A 14 22.35 10.62 19.71
CA ASP A 14 21.63 11.70 19.05
C ASP A 14 22.44 12.19 17.85
N LYS A 15 21.88 12.09 16.67
CA LYS A 15 22.56 12.47 15.41
C LYS A 15 22.82 13.97 15.27
N LYS A 16 22.09 14.84 15.98
CA LYS A 16 22.23 16.29 15.91
C LYS A 16 23.30 16.81 16.87
N THR A 17 23.34 16.23 18.08
CA THR A 17 24.21 16.71 19.16
C THR A 17 25.42 15.82 19.41
N GLY A 18 25.45 14.60 18.85
CA GLY A 18 26.47 13.60 19.16
C GLY A 18 26.34 12.99 20.56
N ALA A 19 25.38 13.42 21.37
CA ALA A 19 25.21 12.98 22.73
C ALA A 19 24.77 11.51 22.81
N VAL A 20 25.42 10.73 23.70
CA VAL A 20 25.09 9.32 23.91
C VAL A 20 24.22 9.16 25.14
N PHE A 21 22.99 8.73 24.92
CA PHE A 21 22.04 8.42 25.98
C PHE A 21 22.00 6.91 26.22
N ARG A 22 21.95 6.50 27.47
CA ARG A 22 21.89 5.10 27.89
C ARG A 22 20.63 4.85 28.69
N TYR A 23 19.99 3.70 28.40
CA TYR A 23 18.74 3.31 29.06
C TYR A 23 18.79 1.86 29.50
N PHE A 24 18.29 1.59 30.73
CA PHE A 24 17.91 0.24 31.09
C PHE A 24 16.65 -0.18 30.32
N ARG A 25 16.71 -1.31 29.64
CA ARG A 25 15.59 -1.86 28.84
C ARG A 25 15.53 -3.38 28.99
N ARG A 26 14.62 -3.83 29.84
CA ARG A 26 14.31 -5.24 30.07
C ARG A 26 12.81 -5.44 29.84
N ALA A 27 12.41 -6.56 29.19
CA ALA A 27 11.00 -6.87 29.00
C ALA A 27 10.28 -6.98 30.35
N GLY A 28 9.14 -6.30 30.49
CA GLY A 28 8.40 -6.24 31.75
C GLY A 28 8.89 -5.21 32.77
N TYR A 29 9.92 -4.42 32.47
CA TYR A 29 10.44 -3.38 33.36
C TYR A 29 10.28 -2.00 32.74
N ARG A 30 10.13 -0.97 33.61
CA ARG A 30 10.08 0.42 33.14
C ARG A 30 11.42 0.81 32.51
N ARG A 31 11.36 1.51 31.36
CA ARG A 31 12.56 2.08 30.74
C ARG A 31 13.09 3.21 31.61
N VAL A 32 14.32 3.08 32.12
CA VAL A 32 14.97 4.07 32.97
C VAL A 32 16.18 4.64 32.25
N ARG A 33 16.36 5.97 32.26
CA ARG A 33 17.60 6.62 31.81
C ARG A 33 18.72 6.35 32.80
N LEU A 34 19.87 5.92 32.28
CA LEU A 34 21.06 5.67 33.07
C LEU A 34 22.00 6.87 32.90
N PRO A 35 22.24 7.67 33.97
CA PRO A 35 23.15 8.81 33.92
C PRO A 35 24.60 8.36 33.88
N GLY A 36 25.50 9.22 33.43
CA GLY A 36 26.94 8.97 33.46
C GLY A 36 27.45 7.93 32.47
N LEU A 37 28.71 7.54 32.65
CA LEU A 37 29.36 6.50 31.84
C LEU A 37 29.16 5.12 32.46
N PRO A 38 29.09 4.04 31.64
CA PRO A 38 29.03 2.67 32.15
C PRO A 38 30.18 2.41 33.14
N GLY A 39 29.84 2.01 34.37
CA GLY A 39 30.79 1.79 35.44
C GLY A 39 30.95 2.96 36.43
N SER A 40 30.40 4.16 36.13
CA SER A 40 30.38 5.24 37.14
C SER A 40 29.42 4.90 38.29
N THR A 41 29.67 5.49 39.47
CA THR A 41 28.83 5.27 40.65
C THR A 41 27.38 5.61 40.42
N GLU A 42 27.09 6.73 39.73
CA GLU A 42 25.74 7.16 39.37
C GLU A 42 25.06 6.18 38.38
N PHE A 43 25.80 5.73 37.38
CA PHE A 43 25.30 4.76 36.41
C PHE A 43 24.97 3.44 37.10
N MET A 44 25.86 2.92 37.91
CA MET A 44 25.68 1.64 38.60
C MET A 44 24.57 1.71 39.65
N ALA A 45 24.43 2.83 40.37
CA ALA A 45 23.33 3.03 41.30
C ALA A 45 21.97 3.03 40.58
N ALA A 46 21.85 3.79 39.49
CA ALA A 46 20.64 3.82 38.66
C ALA A 46 20.34 2.45 38.01
N TYR A 47 21.38 1.74 37.58
CA TYR A 47 21.25 0.39 37.00
C TYR A 47 20.77 -0.62 38.04
N GLN A 48 21.36 -0.64 39.24
CA GLN A 48 20.95 -1.53 40.33
C GLN A 48 19.52 -1.23 40.81
N ALA A 49 19.15 0.04 40.93
CA ALA A 49 17.79 0.44 41.25
C ALA A 49 16.79 -0.04 40.17
N ALA A 50 17.13 0.07 38.87
CA ALA A 50 16.31 -0.42 37.78
C ALA A 50 16.22 -1.95 37.73
N LEU A 51 17.31 -2.65 38.04
CA LEU A 51 17.38 -4.11 38.09
C LEU A 51 16.59 -4.69 39.27
N GLY A 52 16.64 -4.03 40.46
CA GLY A 52 15.90 -4.40 41.67
C GLY A 52 14.43 -3.93 41.66
N SER A 53 14.02 -3.12 40.69
CA SER A 53 12.62 -2.72 40.56
C SER A 53 11.75 -3.95 40.28
N ARG A 54 10.50 -3.94 40.78
CA ARG A 54 9.55 -5.01 40.46
C ARG A 54 9.21 -4.92 38.98
N PRO A 55 9.13 -6.08 38.27
CA PRO A 55 8.59 -6.10 36.92
C PRO A 55 7.20 -5.45 36.95
N GLU A 56 6.98 -4.48 36.07
CA GLU A 56 5.61 -4.05 35.82
C GLU A 56 4.87 -5.24 35.20
N PRO A 57 3.80 -5.75 35.81
CA PRO A 57 3.04 -6.83 35.23
C PRO A 57 2.60 -6.39 33.83
N ILE A 58 2.91 -7.21 32.83
CA ILE A 58 2.49 -6.97 31.45
C ILE A 58 0.97 -6.84 31.47
N GLY A 59 0.43 -5.61 31.29
CA GLY A 59 -1.00 -5.31 31.38
C GLY A 59 -1.46 -4.47 32.56
N VAL A 60 -0.59 -4.10 33.53
CA VAL A 60 -0.89 -3.10 34.55
C VAL A 60 -0.41 -1.71 34.10
N ALA A 61 -0.73 -1.35 32.86
CA ALA A 61 -0.93 0.03 32.54
C ALA A 61 -2.17 0.47 33.32
N LYS A 62 -2.02 1.37 34.31
CA LYS A 62 -3.04 2.05 35.11
C LYS A 62 -4.39 1.35 35.03
N ARG A 63 -4.83 0.66 36.07
CA ARG A 63 -6.18 0.03 36.10
C ARG A 63 -7.17 1.05 35.58
N SER A 64 -7.65 0.85 34.35
CA SER A 64 -8.59 1.78 33.76
C SER A 64 -9.85 1.77 34.61
N LYS A 65 -10.31 2.95 35.01
CA LYS A 65 -11.56 3.05 35.77
C LYS A 65 -12.68 2.39 35.01
N PRO A 66 -13.49 1.51 35.65
CA PRO A 66 -14.66 0.95 34.98
C PRO A 66 -15.52 2.04 34.33
N GLY A 67 -16.05 1.80 33.14
CA GLY A 67 -16.85 2.77 32.38
C GLY A 67 -16.06 3.91 31.70
N SER A 68 -14.75 3.94 31.84
CA SER A 68 -13.90 4.94 31.16
C SER A 68 -13.61 4.56 29.70
N VAL A 69 -13.23 5.53 28.87
CA VAL A 69 -12.74 5.33 27.49
C VAL A 69 -11.58 4.34 27.48
N SER A 70 -10.67 4.43 28.45
CA SER A 70 -9.52 3.53 28.59
C SER A 70 -9.96 2.08 28.80
N ALA A 71 -10.96 1.84 29.67
CA ALA A 71 -11.50 0.50 29.93
C ALA A 71 -12.17 -0.08 28.68
N ALA A 72 -12.96 0.73 27.98
CA ALA A 72 -13.64 0.34 26.74
C ALA A 72 -12.63 -0.05 25.64
N ILE A 73 -11.54 0.71 25.46
CA ILE A 73 -10.50 0.41 24.46
C ILE A 73 -9.77 -0.90 24.81
N VAL A 74 -9.39 -1.10 26.08
CA VAL A 74 -8.72 -2.34 26.52
C VAL A 74 -9.63 -3.55 26.28
N SER A 75 -10.90 -3.44 26.65
CA SER A 75 -11.91 -4.50 26.41
C SER A 75 -12.07 -4.77 24.91
N TYR A 76 -12.16 -3.72 24.08
CA TYR A 76 -12.25 -3.84 22.64
C TYR A 76 -11.05 -4.59 22.03
N TYR A 77 -9.82 -4.34 22.51
CA TYR A 77 -8.64 -5.08 22.03
C TYR A 77 -8.67 -6.58 22.34
N GLY A 78 -9.37 -6.97 23.40
CA GLY A 78 -9.63 -8.37 23.77
C GLY A 78 -10.75 -9.03 22.96
N SER A 79 -11.55 -8.26 22.23
CA SER A 79 -12.72 -8.77 21.50
C SER A 79 -12.34 -9.54 20.24
N GLN A 80 -13.25 -10.41 19.81
CA GLN A 80 -13.12 -11.16 18.56
C GLN A 80 -13.14 -10.21 17.35
N SER A 81 -13.94 -9.14 17.40
CA SER A 81 -14.04 -8.13 16.35
C SER A 81 -12.72 -7.39 16.10
N PHE A 82 -11.89 -7.21 17.15
CA PHE A 82 -10.55 -6.64 16.96
C PHE A 82 -9.51 -7.69 16.58
N ARG A 83 -9.54 -8.88 17.17
CA ARG A 83 -8.57 -9.96 16.90
C ARG A 83 -8.67 -10.51 15.49
N ASN A 84 -9.85 -10.48 14.87
CA ASN A 84 -10.08 -10.91 13.49
C ASN A 84 -9.63 -9.89 12.44
N LEU A 85 -9.16 -8.70 12.85
CA LEU A 85 -8.61 -7.72 11.91
C LEU A 85 -7.30 -8.21 11.30
N THR A 86 -7.14 -8.02 10.01
CA THR A 86 -5.98 -8.49 9.25
C THR A 86 -5.17 -7.35 8.61
N GLY A 87 -3.96 -7.67 8.18
CA GLY A 87 -3.07 -6.74 7.49
C GLY A 87 -2.61 -5.57 8.36
N GLY A 88 -2.62 -4.36 7.82
CA GLY A 88 -2.23 -3.13 8.53
C GLY A 88 -3.34 -2.51 9.39
N THR A 89 -4.57 -3.04 9.31
CA THR A 89 -5.74 -2.49 10.00
C THR A 89 -5.61 -2.50 11.52
N PRO A 90 -5.17 -3.60 12.17
CA PRO A 90 -4.98 -3.63 13.62
C PRO A 90 -4.01 -2.57 14.12
N ALA A 91 -2.85 -2.47 13.47
CA ALA A 91 -1.81 -1.51 13.85
C ALA A 91 -2.27 -0.05 13.70
N MET A 92 -2.90 0.29 12.57
CA MET A 92 -3.46 1.62 12.32
C MET A 92 -4.56 1.95 13.33
N ARG A 93 -5.50 1.03 13.57
CA ARG A 93 -6.61 1.25 14.50
C ARG A 93 -6.09 1.39 15.93
N ARG A 94 -5.14 0.56 16.34
CA ARG A 94 -4.48 0.67 17.65
C ARG A 94 -3.79 2.04 17.80
N ALA A 95 -3.01 2.49 16.83
CA ALA A 95 -2.32 3.78 16.89
C ALA A 95 -3.28 4.97 17.02
N ILE A 96 -4.47 4.90 16.43
CA ILE A 96 -5.51 5.92 16.57
C ILE A 96 -6.14 5.85 17.96
N LEU A 97 -6.53 4.66 18.40
CA LEU A 97 -7.20 4.48 19.68
C LEU A 97 -6.27 4.75 20.87
N GLU A 98 -4.98 4.42 20.80
CA GLU A 98 -4.04 4.78 21.87
C GLU A 98 -3.86 6.30 21.99
N ARG A 99 -3.72 7.04 20.89
CA ARG A 99 -3.71 8.52 20.93
C ARG A 99 -5.00 9.09 21.53
N PHE A 100 -6.14 8.52 21.20
CA PHE A 100 -7.41 8.89 21.77
C PHE A 100 -7.50 8.56 23.25
N ARG A 101 -6.96 7.42 23.67
CA ARG A 101 -6.83 6.99 25.06
C ARG A 101 -5.94 7.92 25.88
N ASP A 102 -4.80 8.33 25.31
CA ASP A 102 -3.87 9.25 26.00
C ASP A 102 -4.53 10.61 26.32
N GLN A 103 -5.41 11.09 25.43
CA GLN A 103 -6.07 12.38 25.59
C GLN A 103 -7.36 12.31 26.40
N HIS A 104 -8.09 11.21 26.34
CA HIS A 104 -9.46 11.12 26.87
C HIS A 104 -9.72 9.86 27.70
N GLY A 105 -8.69 9.09 28.03
CA GLY A 105 -8.80 7.76 28.64
C GLY A 105 -9.58 7.71 29.95
N ASP A 106 -9.48 8.75 30.76
CA ASP A 106 -10.15 8.81 32.08
C ASP A 106 -11.60 9.27 32.01
N LYS A 107 -12.07 9.75 30.83
CA LYS A 107 -13.43 10.22 30.67
C LYS A 107 -14.43 9.05 30.56
N PRO A 108 -15.67 9.21 31.07
CA PRO A 108 -16.70 8.18 30.95
C PRO A 108 -17.12 8.00 29.47
N ILE A 109 -17.07 6.78 28.98
CA ILE A 109 -17.42 6.46 27.58
C ILE A 109 -18.90 6.70 27.30
N ALA A 110 -19.77 6.47 28.28
CA ALA A 110 -21.21 6.63 28.16
C ALA A 110 -21.66 8.08 27.95
N LEU A 111 -20.84 9.03 28.35
CA LEU A 111 -21.14 10.47 28.24
C LEU A 111 -20.52 11.15 27.03
N MET A 112 -19.94 10.39 26.08
CA MET A 112 -19.31 10.96 24.90
C MET A 112 -20.34 11.52 23.93
N PRO A 113 -20.44 12.85 23.77
CA PRO A 113 -21.46 13.45 22.92
C PRO A 113 -21.04 13.45 21.46
N LYS A 114 -22.01 13.34 20.55
CA LYS A 114 -21.77 13.44 19.08
C LYS A 114 -21.05 14.73 18.70
N LYS A 115 -21.41 15.89 19.34
CA LYS A 115 -20.79 17.18 19.08
C LYS A 115 -19.27 17.18 19.31
N PHE A 116 -18.79 16.42 20.30
CA PHE A 116 -17.35 16.29 20.56
C PHE A 116 -16.66 15.56 19.41
N ILE A 117 -17.25 14.47 18.92
CA ILE A 117 -16.69 13.70 17.80
C ILE A 117 -16.60 14.57 16.54
N VAL A 118 -17.65 15.34 16.25
CA VAL A 118 -17.67 16.29 15.12
C VAL A 118 -16.57 17.34 15.27
N ALA A 119 -16.46 17.98 16.44
CA ALA A 119 -15.43 18.99 16.68
C ALA A 119 -13.99 18.46 16.51
N VAL A 120 -13.74 17.20 16.89
CA VAL A 120 -12.43 16.56 16.65
C VAL A 120 -12.20 16.32 15.16
N LEU A 121 -13.23 15.90 14.43
CA LEU A 121 -13.13 15.66 12.98
C LEU A 121 -12.87 16.93 12.18
N ASP A 122 -13.49 18.04 12.58
CA ASP A 122 -13.35 19.34 11.92
C ASP A 122 -11.93 19.92 12.01
N GLN A 123 -11.15 19.48 13.01
CA GLN A 123 -9.74 19.88 13.18
C GLN A 123 -8.75 18.96 12.44
N MET A 124 -9.24 17.91 11.77
CA MET A 124 -8.38 16.91 11.14
C MET A 124 -8.31 17.09 9.63
N GLU A 125 -7.15 16.81 9.06
CA GLU A 125 -7.00 16.61 7.62
C GLU A 125 -7.97 15.53 7.11
N PRO A 126 -8.58 15.68 5.92
CA PRO A 126 -9.68 14.84 5.45
C PRO A 126 -9.41 13.33 5.46
N PHE A 127 -8.20 12.90 5.09
CA PHE A 127 -7.83 11.47 5.12
C PHE A 127 -7.63 10.95 6.55
N ALA A 128 -7.05 11.79 7.43
CA ALA A 128 -6.88 11.46 8.84
C ALA A 128 -8.24 11.34 9.54
N ALA A 129 -9.14 12.31 9.31
CA ALA A 129 -10.50 12.31 9.82
C ALA A 129 -11.28 11.03 9.43
N ARG A 130 -11.16 10.62 8.17
CA ARG A 130 -11.81 9.39 7.69
C ARG A 130 -11.31 8.14 8.41
N ASN A 131 -10.00 8.02 8.60
CA ASN A 131 -9.40 6.86 9.28
C ASN A 131 -9.73 6.89 10.78
N TRP A 132 -9.68 8.06 11.39
CA TRP A 132 -10.04 8.27 12.78
C TRP A 132 -11.52 7.90 13.02
N LEU A 133 -12.44 8.41 12.21
CA LEU A 133 -13.85 8.09 12.32
C LEU A 133 -14.13 6.59 12.18
N LYS A 134 -13.42 5.90 11.24
CA LYS A 134 -13.54 4.44 11.11
C LYS A 134 -13.10 3.70 12.37
N ALA A 135 -12.03 4.14 13.02
CA ALA A 135 -11.53 3.51 14.24
C ALA A 135 -12.47 3.75 15.43
N ILE A 136 -12.91 5.01 15.63
CA ILE A 136 -13.86 5.36 16.71
C ILE A 136 -15.23 4.71 16.49
N ARG A 137 -15.72 4.68 15.24
CA ARG A 137 -17.01 4.02 14.92
C ARG A 137 -16.99 2.54 15.29
N ALA A 138 -15.86 1.86 15.03
CA ALA A 138 -15.73 0.45 15.40
C ALA A 138 -15.68 0.25 16.92
N LEU A 139 -15.02 1.15 17.67
CA LEU A 139 -15.04 1.13 19.13
C LEU A 139 -16.46 1.39 19.66
N MET A 140 -17.18 2.43 19.14
CA MET A 140 -18.52 2.75 19.59
C MET A 140 -19.52 1.64 19.28
N HIS A 141 -19.37 0.97 18.13
CA HIS A 141 -20.19 -0.19 17.78
C HIS A 141 -20.00 -1.32 18.79
N TYR A 142 -18.74 -1.64 19.11
CA TYR A 142 -18.42 -2.58 20.16
C TYR A 142 -19.02 -2.18 21.52
N CYS A 143 -18.96 -0.89 21.87
CA CYS A 143 -19.51 -0.39 23.14
C CYS A 143 -21.04 -0.56 23.22
N VAL A 144 -21.77 -0.38 22.11
CA VAL A 144 -23.21 -0.64 22.04
C VAL A 144 -23.50 -2.12 22.17
N GLU A 145 -22.80 -2.98 21.43
CA GLU A 145 -22.96 -4.45 21.47
C GLU A 145 -22.73 -5.04 22.87
N HIS A 146 -21.86 -4.39 23.65
CA HIS A 146 -21.54 -4.79 25.03
C HIS A 146 -22.21 -3.94 26.11
N GLU A 147 -23.26 -3.19 25.75
CA GLU A 147 -24.09 -2.38 26.66
C GLU A 147 -23.31 -1.34 27.50
N LEU A 148 -22.10 -0.95 27.04
CA LEU A 148 -21.29 0.08 27.66
C LEU A 148 -21.85 1.49 27.39
N ILE A 149 -22.59 1.66 26.29
CA ILE A 149 -23.30 2.88 25.89
C ILE A 149 -24.65 2.49 25.30
N ARG A 150 -25.65 3.36 25.44
CA ARG A 150 -26.99 3.11 24.91
C ARG A 150 -27.08 3.30 23.40
N GLU A 151 -26.44 4.36 22.90
CA GLU A 151 -26.50 4.75 21.49
C GLU A 151 -25.12 5.02 20.95
N ASN A 152 -24.93 4.77 19.65
CA ASN A 152 -23.66 5.04 18.99
C ASN A 152 -23.54 6.53 18.59
N PRO A 153 -22.71 7.34 19.26
CA PRO A 153 -22.59 8.77 18.98
C PRO A 153 -21.98 9.07 17.59
N THR A 154 -21.44 8.06 16.89
CA THR A 154 -20.93 8.23 15.52
C THR A 154 -21.99 8.01 14.45
N GLN A 155 -23.21 7.63 14.84
CA GLN A 155 -24.30 7.38 13.91
C GLN A 155 -24.70 8.66 13.18
N GLY A 156 -24.92 8.55 11.86
CA GLY A 156 -25.28 9.67 11.00
C GLY A 156 -24.16 10.69 10.72
N ILE A 157 -22.93 10.51 11.25
CA ILE A 157 -21.80 11.38 10.88
C ILE A 157 -21.34 11.02 9.48
N LYS A 158 -21.46 11.98 8.55
CA LYS A 158 -21.01 11.88 7.16
C LYS A 158 -19.84 12.84 6.96
N LEU A 159 -18.74 12.33 6.43
CA LEU A 159 -17.61 13.17 6.02
C LEU A 159 -17.72 13.51 4.53
N PRO A 160 -17.29 14.71 4.13
CA PRO A 160 -17.22 15.10 2.72
C PRO A 160 -16.49 14.07 1.88
N THR A 161 -16.93 13.91 0.63
CA THR A 161 -16.23 13.03 -0.33
C THR A 161 -14.90 13.66 -0.73
N ILE A 162 -13.81 12.95 -0.48
CA ILE A 162 -12.49 13.40 -0.90
C ILE A 162 -12.33 13.07 -2.39
N LYS A 163 -12.26 14.11 -3.23
CA LYS A 163 -11.85 13.95 -4.62
C LYS A 163 -10.36 13.62 -4.63
N SER A 164 -10.01 12.41 -5.04
CA SER A 164 -8.63 11.96 -5.16
C SER A 164 -8.42 11.38 -6.55
N HIS A 165 -7.39 11.83 -7.24
CA HIS A 165 -6.96 11.29 -8.53
C HIS A 165 -6.26 9.91 -8.37
N GLY A 166 -6.13 9.45 -7.13
CA GLY A 166 -5.41 8.20 -6.80
C GLY A 166 -3.90 8.34 -7.05
N HIS A 167 -3.20 7.20 -7.07
CA HIS A 167 -1.79 7.19 -7.43
C HIS A 167 -1.60 7.47 -8.91
N HIS A 168 -0.56 8.25 -9.25
CA HIS A 168 -0.12 8.45 -10.62
C HIS A 168 0.20 7.09 -11.29
N THR A 169 -0.23 6.89 -12.52
CA THR A 169 0.18 5.75 -13.35
C THR A 169 1.44 6.16 -14.10
N TRP A 170 2.53 5.43 -13.97
CA TRP A 170 3.77 5.76 -14.66
C TRP A 170 3.56 5.80 -16.17
N THR A 171 4.16 6.79 -16.82
CA THR A 171 4.24 6.86 -18.28
C THR A 171 5.34 5.95 -18.83
N GLU A 172 5.35 5.72 -20.14
CA GLU A 172 6.44 4.96 -20.76
C GLU A 172 7.79 5.67 -20.64
N ASP A 173 7.81 7.02 -20.74
CA ASP A 173 9.02 7.81 -20.55
C ASP A 173 9.59 7.71 -19.14
N GLU A 174 8.71 7.71 -18.10
CA GLU A 174 9.12 7.52 -16.71
C GLU A 174 9.69 6.11 -16.49
N ILE A 175 9.11 5.11 -17.14
CA ILE A 175 9.60 3.73 -17.12
C ILE A 175 10.97 3.64 -17.79
N ALA A 176 11.11 4.18 -18.99
CA ALA A 176 12.37 4.19 -19.75
C ALA A 176 13.49 4.94 -19.00
N ALA A 177 13.19 6.09 -18.39
CA ALA A 177 14.14 6.84 -17.57
C ALA A 177 14.64 6.04 -16.37
N PHE A 178 13.74 5.31 -15.68
CA PHE A 178 14.15 4.44 -14.57
C PHE A 178 15.07 3.30 -15.04
N GLU A 179 14.71 2.68 -16.16
CA GLU A 179 15.45 1.58 -16.75
C GLU A 179 16.84 1.99 -17.26
N ALA A 180 16.93 3.16 -17.87
CA ALA A 180 18.21 3.72 -18.35
C ALA A 180 19.17 4.03 -17.18
N HIS A 181 18.65 4.54 -16.07
CA HIS A 181 19.47 4.89 -14.91
C HIS A 181 19.89 3.66 -14.09
N HIS A 182 19.04 2.64 -14.00
CA HIS A 182 19.31 1.45 -13.19
C HIS A 182 19.57 0.22 -14.07
N PRO A 183 20.83 -0.21 -14.22
CA PRO A 183 21.19 -1.34 -15.05
C PRO A 183 20.65 -2.66 -14.48
N ILE A 184 20.52 -3.67 -15.35
CA ILE A 184 20.25 -5.06 -14.95
C ILE A 184 21.35 -5.49 -13.99
N GLY A 185 20.97 -6.26 -12.94
CA GLY A 185 21.86 -6.65 -11.83
C GLY A 185 21.84 -5.67 -10.66
N SER A 186 21.18 -4.50 -10.77
CA SER A 186 20.93 -3.62 -9.63
C SER A 186 19.67 -4.02 -8.87
N LYS A 187 19.68 -3.82 -7.53
CA LYS A 187 18.48 -4.03 -6.68
C LYS A 187 17.30 -3.16 -7.10
N ALA A 188 17.57 -1.96 -7.60
CA ALA A 188 16.55 -1.05 -8.12
C ALA A 188 15.84 -1.65 -9.34
N ARG A 189 16.62 -2.16 -10.31
CA ARG A 189 16.09 -2.77 -11.52
C ARG A 189 15.28 -4.04 -11.20
N LEU A 190 15.76 -4.88 -10.30
CA LEU A 190 15.01 -6.07 -9.88
C LEU A 190 13.69 -5.68 -9.19
N ALA A 191 13.70 -4.71 -8.28
CA ALA A 191 12.49 -4.23 -7.60
C ALA A 191 11.47 -3.67 -8.60
N PHE A 192 11.94 -2.90 -9.56
CA PHE A 192 11.14 -2.36 -10.65
C PHE A 192 10.52 -3.47 -11.52
N ALA A 193 11.34 -4.43 -11.96
CA ALA A 193 10.90 -5.56 -12.78
C ALA A 193 9.82 -6.40 -12.05
N LEU A 194 10.03 -6.71 -10.77
CA LEU A 194 9.05 -7.42 -9.96
C LEU A 194 7.72 -6.66 -9.87
N LEU A 195 7.76 -5.33 -9.68
CA LEU A 195 6.53 -4.51 -9.61
C LEU A 195 5.81 -4.42 -10.95
N LEU A 196 6.55 -4.18 -12.04
CA LEU A 196 5.99 -3.96 -13.37
C LEU A 196 5.49 -5.25 -14.02
N TYR A 197 6.31 -6.29 -14.04
CA TYR A 197 5.96 -7.51 -14.79
C TYR A 197 5.05 -8.47 -14.02
N THR A 198 4.94 -8.33 -12.70
CA THR A 198 3.99 -9.14 -11.93
C THR A 198 2.69 -8.41 -11.58
N ALA A 199 2.65 -7.10 -11.74
CA ALA A 199 1.54 -6.25 -11.29
C ALA A 199 1.18 -6.44 -9.81
N GLN A 200 2.12 -6.88 -8.94
CA GLN A 200 1.84 -7.15 -7.54
C GLN A 200 2.01 -5.92 -6.65
N ARG A 201 1.37 -5.94 -5.49
CA ARG A 201 1.54 -4.88 -4.49
C ARG A 201 2.93 -4.96 -3.87
N ARG A 202 3.50 -3.81 -3.48
CA ARG A 202 4.82 -3.75 -2.83
C ARG A 202 5.00 -4.74 -1.68
N GLY A 203 3.94 -4.93 -0.87
CA GLY A 203 3.97 -5.85 0.27
C GLY A 203 4.08 -7.32 -0.13
N ASP A 204 3.61 -7.67 -1.32
CA ASP A 204 3.73 -9.01 -1.89
C ASP A 204 5.09 -9.16 -2.58
N VAL A 205 5.54 -8.15 -3.33
CA VAL A 205 6.83 -8.13 -4.04
C VAL A 205 8.04 -8.32 -3.11
N ILE A 206 8.07 -7.64 -1.97
CA ILE A 206 9.19 -7.78 -1.01
C ILE A 206 9.31 -9.18 -0.36
N ARG A 207 8.32 -10.04 -0.57
CA ARG A 207 8.30 -11.42 -0.06
C ARG A 207 8.59 -12.46 -1.11
N MET A 208 8.68 -12.05 -2.37
CA MET A 208 9.03 -12.96 -3.46
C MET A 208 10.46 -13.46 -3.29
N GLY A 209 10.65 -14.76 -3.47
CA GLY A 209 11.92 -15.44 -3.44
C GLY A 209 12.05 -16.42 -4.60
N ARG A 210 13.27 -16.87 -4.91
CA ARG A 210 13.53 -17.83 -6.00
C ARG A 210 12.72 -19.12 -5.84
N GLN A 211 12.47 -19.57 -4.62
CA GLN A 211 11.67 -20.75 -4.31
C GLN A 211 10.20 -20.64 -4.79
N HIS A 212 9.72 -19.45 -5.05
CA HIS A 212 8.38 -19.22 -5.59
C HIS A 212 8.32 -19.31 -7.12
N VAL A 213 9.49 -19.32 -7.79
CA VAL A 213 9.60 -19.51 -9.25
C VAL A 213 9.88 -20.97 -9.54
N ARG A 214 8.98 -21.63 -10.26
CA ARG A 214 9.13 -23.03 -10.69
C ARG A 214 8.62 -23.18 -12.11
N ASN A 215 9.41 -23.76 -12.98
CA ASN A 215 9.05 -24.00 -14.39
C ASN A 215 8.54 -22.74 -15.11
N GLY A 216 9.21 -21.60 -14.92
CA GLY A 216 8.83 -20.32 -15.53
C GLY A 216 7.56 -19.67 -14.96
N VAL A 217 7.06 -20.16 -13.83
CA VAL A 217 5.85 -19.62 -13.18
C VAL A 217 6.17 -19.17 -11.76
N LEU A 218 5.86 -17.91 -11.46
CA LEU A 218 5.94 -17.31 -10.13
C LEU A 218 4.62 -17.54 -9.38
N ARG A 219 4.66 -18.25 -8.26
CA ARG A 219 3.50 -18.47 -7.38
C ARG A 219 3.50 -17.47 -6.23
N VAL A 220 2.44 -16.70 -6.10
CA VAL A 220 2.29 -15.63 -5.09
C VAL A 220 0.98 -15.78 -4.34
N ARG A 221 1.03 -15.71 -3.01
CA ARG A 221 -0.15 -15.54 -2.17
C ARG A 221 -0.22 -14.09 -1.69
N GLN A 222 -1.21 -13.34 -2.15
CA GLN A 222 -1.40 -11.94 -1.79
C GLN A 222 -1.79 -11.79 -0.32
N GLN A 223 -1.08 -10.90 0.41
CA GLN A 223 -1.38 -10.64 1.83
C GLN A 223 -2.74 -10.00 2.07
N LYS A 224 -3.13 -9.07 1.18
CA LYS A 224 -4.34 -8.26 1.40
C LYS A 224 -5.62 -9.04 1.08
N THR A 225 -5.60 -9.91 0.10
CA THR A 225 -6.78 -10.59 -0.43
C THR A 225 -6.80 -12.08 -0.15
N GLY A 226 -5.64 -12.67 0.22
CA GLY A 226 -5.47 -14.11 0.36
C GLY A 226 -5.41 -14.88 -0.97
N ALA A 227 -5.60 -14.20 -2.10
CA ALA A 227 -5.61 -14.83 -3.42
C ALA A 227 -4.25 -15.45 -3.74
N THR A 228 -4.27 -16.68 -4.26
CA THR A 228 -3.10 -17.38 -4.78
C THR A 228 -3.08 -17.22 -6.30
N LEU A 229 -1.96 -16.71 -6.82
CA LEU A 229 -1.77 -16.45 -8.24
C LEU A 229 -0.59 -17.27 -8.76
N ALA A 230 -0.71 -17.71 -10.02
CA ALA A 230 0.36 -18.32 -10.79
C ALA A 230 0.63 -17.40 -11.99
N ILE A 231 1.74 -16.67 -11.93
CA ILE A 231 2.09 -15.63 -12.90
C ILE A 231 3.23 -16.14 -13.77
N PRO A 232 3.08 -16.26 -15.09
CA PRO A 232 4.17 -16.57 -15.99
C PRO A 232 5.28 -15.52 -15.87
N VAL A 233 6.51 -15.96 -15.77
CA VAL A 233 7.68 -15.08 -15.70
C VAL A 233 8.07 -14.67 -17.11
N SER A 234 8.03 -13.36 -17.41
CA SER A 234 8.50 -12.84 -18.70
C SER A 234 10.02 -12.93 -18.81
N LEU A 235 10.54 -12.84 -20.02
CA LEU A 235 11.98 -12.89 -20.29
C LEU A 235 12.73 -11.76 -19.57
N GLU A 236 12.15 -10.57 -19.52
CA GLU A 236 12.74 -9.40 -18.86
C GLU A 236 12.77 -9.57 -17.32
N LEU A 237 11.72 -10.17 -16.77
CA LEU A 237 11.70 -10.48 -15.34
C LEU A 237 12.69 -11.57 -14.99
N GLN A 238 12.78 -12.62 -15.83
CA GLN A 238 13.75 -13.68 -15.64
C GLN A 238 15.17 -13.15 -15.69
N ALA A 239 15.51 -12.34 -16.70
CA ALA A 239 16.82 -11.70 -16.82
C ALA A 239 17.17 -10.85 -15.58
N ALA A 240 16.20 -10.09 -15.05
CA ALA A 240 16.41 -9.30 -13.84
C ALA A 240 16.63 -10.17 -12.58
N ILE A 241 15.99 -11.34 -12.49
CA ILE A 241 16.17 -12.31 -11.39
C ILE A 241 17.52 -12.98 -11.49
N ASP A 242 17.94 -13.41 -12.70
CA ASP A 242 19.17 -14.18 -12.91
C ASP A 242 20.41 -13.32 -12.75
N ALA A 243 20.32 -12.04 -13.08
CA ALA A 243 21.41 -11.08 -12.89
C ALA A 243 21.71 -10.74 -11.41
N MET A 244 20.83 -11.17 -10.46
CA MET A 244 21.04 -10.91 -9.04
C MET A 244 21.70 -12.11 -8.36
N PRO A 245 22.89 -11.94 -7.75
CA PRO A 245 23.53 -13.00 -6.99
C PRO A 245 22.84 -13.25 -5.65
N GLY A 246 22.97 -14.46 -5.14
CA GLY A 246 22.69 -14.83 -3.76
C GLY A 246 21.50 -15.76 -3.54
N ASP A 247 21.57 -16.50 -2.42
CA ASP A 247 20.60 -17.54 -2.01
C ASP A 247 19.69 -17.07 -0.88
N HIS A 248 19.36 -15.76 -0.86
CA HIS A 248 18.47 -15.23 0.15
C HIS A 248 17.03 -15.75 -0.05
N LEU A 249 16.30 -15.93 1.07
CA LEU A 249 14.89 -16.32 1.05
C LEU A 249 13.99 -15.35 0.27
N THR A 250 14.38 -14.07 0.18
CA THR A 250 13.68 -13.08 -0.63
C THR A 250 14.61 -12.51 -1.70
N LEU A 251 14.07 -12.28 -2.91
CA LEU A 251 14.80 -11.67 -4.02
C LEU A 251 15.30 -10.26 -3.66
N LEU A 252 14.53 -9.52 -2.88
CA LEU A 252 14.88 -8.17 -2.46
C LEU A 252 15.33 -8.16 -1.00
N VAL A 253 16.60 -7.83 -0.80
CA VAL A 253 17.20 -7.70 0.52
C VAL A 253 17.84 -6.33 0.72
N THR A 254 17.85 -5.87 1.97
CA THR A 254 18.53 -4.64 2.41
C THR A 254 20.04 -4.77 2.20
N ARG A 255 20.79 -3.70 2.47
CA ARG A 255 22.27 -3.74 2.46
C ARG A 255 22.83 -4.73 3.47
N SER A 256 22.10 -4.99 4.57
CA SER A 256 22.49 -5.97 5.62
C SER A 256 21.99 -7.40 5.36
N GLY A 257 21.50 -7.73 4.15
CA GLY A 257 21.01 -9.06 3.79
C GLY A 257 19.63 -9.43 4.37
N LYS A 258 18.93 -8.51 5.04
CA LYS A 258 17.61 -8.76 5.62
C LYS A 258 16.50 -8.41 4.63
N SER A 259 15.38 -9.12 4.71
CA SER A 259 14.17 -8.77 3.95
C SER A 259 13.68 -7.36 4.24
N TYR A 260 13.13 -6.69 3.24
CA TYR A 260 12.53 -5.37 3.43
C TYR A 260 11.24 -5.42 4.23
N GLY A 261 11.06 -4.46 5.15
CA GLY A 261 9.73 -4.08 5.62
C GLY A 261 9.03 -3.15 4.62
N ALA A 262 7.70 -3.12 4.60
CA ALA A 262 6.94 -2.35 3.61
C ALA A 262 7.24 -0.83 3.62
N THR A 263 7.48 -0.23 4.79
CA THR A 263 7.84 1.19 4.92
C THR A 263 9.25 1.43 4.39
N ASN A 264 10.23 0.67 4.87
CA ASN A 264 11.62 0.78 4.44
C ASN A 264 11.77 0.56 2.92
N PHE A 265 11.03 -0.39 2.35
CA PHE A 265 11.01 -0.58 0.89
C PHE A 265 10.48 0.64 0.16
N SER A 266 9.41 1.28 0.66
CA SER A 266 8.86 2.49 0.01
C SER A 266 9.84 3.66 0.03
N GLU A 267 10.54 3.86 1.14
CA GLU A 267 11.58 4.87 1.27
C GLU A 267 12.76 4.59 0.34
N GLN A 268 13.19 3.33 0.27
CA GLN A 268 14.27 2.94 -0.63
C GLN A 268 13.86 3.04 -2.10
N PHE A 269 12.64 2.63 -2.44
CA PHE A 269 12.12 2.76 -3.80
C PHE A 269 12.00 4.23 -4.23
N ARG A 270 11.60 5.12 -3.31
CA ARG A 270 11.60 6.57 -3.58
C ARG A 270 13.00 7.07 -3.89
N LYS A 271 14.02 6.68 -3.11
CA LYS A 271 15.41 7.04 -3.38
C LYS A 271 15.88 6.60 -4.76
N TRP A 272 15.50 5.40 -5.20
CA TRP A 272 15.82 4.94 -6.55
C TRP A 272 15.12 5.76 -7.62
N CYS A 273 13.88 6.17 -7.40
CA CYS A 273 13.19 7.09 -8.30
C CYS A 273 13.86 8.48 -8.33
N ASP A 274 14.28 9.02 -7.18
CA ASP A 274 14.99 10.31 -7.07
C ASP A 274 16.33 10.26 -7.82
N ASN A 275 17.08 9.18 -7.68
CA ASN A 275 18.35 8.95 -8.39
C ASN A 275 18.14 8.96 -9.92
N ALA A 276 17.03 8.41 -10.40
CA ALA A 276 16.65 8.41 -11.82
C ALA A 276 16.00 9.73 -12.29
N GLY A 277 15.99 10.77 -11.46
CA GLY A 277 15.39 12.08 -11.79
C GLY A 277 13.86 12.07 -11.89
N LEU A 278 13.20 11.06 -11.36
CA LEU A 278 11.76 10.91 -11.49
C LEU A 278 10.98 11.74 -10.47
N PRO A 279 9.81 12.29 -10.87
CA PRO A 279 9.00 13.14 -10.00
C PRO A 279 8.44 12.38 -8.79
N GLN A 280 8.11 13.12 -7.71
CA GLN A 280 7.60 12.57 -6.45
C GLN A 280 6.33 11.73 -6.59
N ARG A 281 5.54 11.96 -7.64
CA ARG A 281 4.35 11.19 -7.98
C ARG A 281 4.65 9.73 -8.38
N CYS A 282 5.88 9.42 -8.81
CA CYS A 282 6.30 8.06 -9.20
C CYS A 282 6.47 7.18 -7.96
N THR A 283 5.58 6.21 -7.78
CA THR A 283 5.53 5.30 -6.63
C THR A 283 5.44 3.84 -7.08
N ALA A 284 5.80 2.90 -6.19
CA ALA A 284 5.63 1.47 -6.46
C ALA A 284 4.17 1.07 -6.80
N HIS A 285 3.17 1.78 -6.25
CA HIS A 285 1.78 1.54 -6.61
C HIS A 285 1.44 2.04 -8.01
N GLY A 286 2.09 3.12 -8.44
CA GLY A 286 1.98 3.65 -9.79
C GLY A 286 2.51 2.68 -10.85
N LEU A 287 3.58 1.92 -10.56
CA LEU A 287 4.08 0.85 -11.44
C LEU A 287 3.07 -0.29 -11.60
N ARG A 288 2.42 -0.73 -10.52
CA ARG A 288 1.34 -1.73 -10.61
C ARG A 288 0.21 -1.23 -11.51
N LYS A 289 -0.12 0.07 -11.46
CA LYS A 289 -1.11 0.66 -12.37
C LYS A 289 -0.61 0.67 -13.81
N ALA A 290 0.66 0.98 -14.04
CA ALA A 290 1.28 0.92 -15.37
C ALA A 290 1.27 -0.51 -15.94
N ALA A 291 1.57 -1.52 -15.12
CA ALA A 291 1.45 -2.92 -15.51
C ALA A 291 0.04 -3.27 -16.01
N CYS A 292 -1.00 -2.89 -15.25
CA CYS A 292 -2.38 -3.13 -15.65
C CYS A 292 -2.77 -2.34 -16.91
N ARG A 293 -2.25 -1.11 -17.08
CA ARG A 293 -2.45 -0.31 -18.29
C ARG A 293 -1.80 -0.98 -19.50
N ARG A 294 -0.53 -1.41 -19.41
CA ARG A 294 0.17 -2.13 -20.50
C ARG A 294 -0.58 -3.38 -20.93
N LEU A 295 -1.10 -4.17 -19.98
CA LEU A 295 -1.94 -5.33 -20.31
C LEU A 295 -3.21 -4.93 -21.04
N ALA A 296 -3.88 -3.85 -20.63
CA ALA A 296 -5.07 -3.35 -21.34
C ALA A 296 -4.72 -2.85 -22.75
N GLU A 297 -3.62 -2.11 -22.90
CA GLU A 297 -3.11 -1.64 -24.22
C GLU A 297 -2.73 -2.80 -25.13
N ALA A 298 -2.21 -3.90 -24.59
CA ALA A 298 -1.98 -5.15 -25.32
C ALA A 298 -3.25 -5.91 -25.68
N GLY A 299 -4.43 -5.40 -25.32
CA GLY A 299 -5.72 -6.00 -25.65
C GLY A 299 -6.23 -7.05 -24.65
N CYS A 300 -5.56 -7.23 -23.52
CA CYS A 300 -6.02 -8.17 -22.49
C CYS A 300 -7.39 -7.76 -21.94
N SER A 301 -8.24 -8.74 -21.75
CA SER A 301 -9.54 -8.57 -21.09
C SER A 301 -9.40 -8.23 -19.61
N ALA A 302 -10.45 -7.69 -19.01
CA ALA A 302 -10.45 -7.40 -17.57
C ALA A 302 -10.21 -8.66 -16.72
N ASN A 303 -10.63 -9.84 -17.18
CA ASN A 303 -10.40 -11.11 -16.49
C ASN A 303 -8.93 -11.53 -16.55
N GLU A 304 -8.26 -11.38 -17.69
CA GLU A 304 -6.83 -11.69 -17.86
C GLU A 304 -5.97 -10.75 -17.00
N ILE A 305 -6.30 -9.45 -16.99
CA ILE A 305 -5.63 -8.48 -16.10
C ILE A 305 -5.85 -8.83 -14.63
N ALA A 306 -7.07 -9.25 -14.25
CA ALA A 306 -7.36 -9.69 -12.89
C ALA A 306 -6.60 -10.97 -12.52
N ALA A 307 -6.43 -11.91 -13.44
CA ALA A 307 -5.68 -13.16 -13.24
C ALA A 307 -4.21 -12.90 -12.91
N ILE A 308 -3.57 -11.90 -13.53
CA ILE A 308 -2.19 -11.50 -13.24
C ILE A 308 -2.12 -10.63 -11.98
N SER A 309 -2.96 -9.60 -11.92
CA SER A 309 -2.87 -8.58 -10.88
C SER A 309 -3.50 -9.00 -9.54
N GLY A 310 -4.43 -9.95 -9.54
CA GLY A 310 -5.18 -10.38 -8.35
C GLY A 310 -6.11 -9.30 -7.80
N HIS A 311 -6.76 -8.53 -8.68
CA HIS A 311 -7.85 -7.65 -8.28
C HIS A 311 -9.10 -8.46 -7.95
N ALA A 312 -9.72 -8.18 -6.81
CA ALA A 312 -10.87 -8.93 -6.34
C ALA A 312 -12.15 -8.61 -7.13
N THR A 313 -12.21 -7.44 -7.76
CA THR A 313 -13.38 -7.00 -8.53
C THR A 313 -12.98 -6.49 -9.92
N LEU A 314 -13.77 -6.83 -10.93
CA LEU A 314 -13.59 -6.31 -12.29
C LEU A 314 -13.78 -4.79 -12.37
N ARG A 315 -14.54 -4.19 -11.44
CA ARG A 315 -14.70 -2.74 -11.34
C ARG A 315 -13.36 -2.01 -11.09
N GLU A 316 -12.45 -2.64 -10.33
CA GLU A 316 -11.11 -2.06 -10.12
C GLU A 316 -10.27 -2.12 -11.41
N VAL A 317 -10.37 -3.22 -12.16
CA VAL A 317 -9.67 -3.43 -13.43
C VAL A 317 -10.26 -2.57 -14.54
N GLY A 318 -11.58 -2.44 -14.61
CA GLY A 318 -12.28 -1.63 -15.60
C GLY A 318 -11.84 -0.17 -15.69
N ARG A 319 -11.16 0.36 -14.65
CA ARG A 319 -10.54 1.69 -14.72
C ARG A 319 -9.35 1.74 -15.69
N TYR A 320 -8.66 0.63 -15.92
CA TYR A 320 -7.52 0.55 -16.83
C TYR A 320 -7.98 0.26 -18.25
N THR A 321 -8.98 -0.61 -18.41
CA THR A 321 -9.47 -0.99 -19.75
C THR A 321 -10.37 0.09 -20.37
N LYS A 322 -11.14 0.84 -19.54
CA LYS A 322 -12.13 1.81 -20.03
C LYS A 322 -11.57 2.85 -21.01
N ALA A 323 -10.41 3.42 -20.71
CA ALA A 323 -9.82 4.45 -21.58
C ALA A 323 -9.27 3.83 -22.88
N VAL A 324 -8.64 2.66 -22.79
CA VAL A 324 -8.12 1.91 -23.96
C VAL A 324 -9.26 1.39 -24.82
N ASP A 325 -10.30 0.83 -24.20
CA ASP A 325 -11.49 0.34 -24.91
C ASP A 325 -12.23 1.46 -25.60
N GLN A 326 -12.34 2.64 -24.98
CA GLN A 326 -12.95 3.81 -25.58
C GLN A 326 -12.19 4.23 -26.84
N ALA A 327 -10.87 4.38 -26.79
CA ALA A 327 -10.04 4.78 -27.92
C ALA A 327 -10.13 3.75 -29.08
N ARG A 328 -10.03 2.46 -28.74
CA ARG A 328 -10.14 1.35 -29.70
C ARG A 328 -11.53 1.30 -30.36
N MET A 329 -12.61 1.46 -29.58
CA MET A 329 -13.97 1.50 -30.08
C MET A 329 -14.20 2.73 -30.97
N ALA A 330 -13.66 3.89 -30.61
CA ALA A 330 -13.72 5.10 -31.40
C ALA A 330 -13.00 4.92 -32.77
N GLN A 331 -11.79 4.36 -32.75
CA GLN A 331 -11.04 4.03 -33.97
C GLN A 331 -11.83 3.05 -34.87
N SER A 332 -12.38 1.99 -34.26
CA SER A 332 -13.20 1.01 -34.99
C SER A 332 -14.47 1.64 -35.59
N ALA A 333 -15.13 2.53 -34.88
CA ALA A 333 -16.28 3.26 -35.33
C ALA A 333 -15.95 4.16 -36.55
N MET A 334 -14.84 4.92 -36.43
CA MET A 334 -14.39 5.78 -37.54
C MET A 334 -13.98 4.97 -38.77
N ALA A 335 -13.29 3.85 -38.57
CA ALA A 335 -12.93 2.95 -39.67
C ALA A 335 -14.18 2.39 -40.40
N LYS A 336 -15.22 1.99 -39.66
CA LYS A 336 -16.49 1.54 -40.22
C LYS A 336 -17.21 2.66 -40.99
N THR A 337 -17.17 3.90 -40.51
CA THR A 337 -17.76 5.05 -41.18
C THR A 337 -17.04 5.34 -42.49
N ALA A 338 -15.68 5.37 -42.47
CA ALA A 338 -14.88 5.58 -43.67
C ALA A 338 -15.09 4.48 -44.73
N ALA A 339 -15.19 3.21 -44.30
CA ALA A 339 -15.47 2.10 -45.23
C ALA A 339 -16.86 2.24 -45.88
N ARG A 340 -17.87 2.72 -45.15
CA ARG A 340 -19.23 2.97 -45.69
C ARG A 340 -19.22 4.11 -46.69
N GLU A 341 -18.50 5.19 -46.47
CA GLU A 341 -18.37 6.31 -47.40
C GLU A 341 -17.68 5.89 -48.70
N GLN A 342 -16.63 5.06 -48.60
CA GLN A 342 -15.95 4.51 -49.78
C GLN A 342 -16.84 3.58 -50.58
N SER A 343 -17.64 2.72 -49.94
CA SER A 343 -18.59 1.84 -50.62
C SER A 343 -19.74 2.62 -51.26
N GLY A 344 -20.26 3.68 -50.63
CA GLY A 344 -21.27 4.58 -51.16
C GLY A 344 -20.76 5.37 -52.36
N SER A 345 -19.53 5.85 -52.35
CA SER A 345 -18.88 6.54 -53.48
C SER A 345 -18.66 5.63 -54.68
N ASN A 346 -18.37 4.34 -54.48
CA ASN A 346 -18.22 3.38 -55.56
C ASN A 346 -19.56 2.98 -56.19
N SER A 347 -20.67 2.98 -55.45
CA SER A 347 -21.99 2.71 -55.99
C SER A 347 -22.47 3.85 -56.89
N VAL A 348 -22.25 5.11 -56.50
CA VAL A 348 -22.61 6.30 -57.30
C VAL A 348 -21.76 6.41 -58.58
N LYS A 349 -20.49 6.00 -58.55
CA LYS A 349 -19.65 5.92 -59.78
C LYS A 349 -20.11 4.80 -60.72
N SER A 350 -20.58 3.66 -60.18
CA SER A 350 -21.14 2.55 -60.98
C SER A 350 -22.45 2.93 -61.67
N GLU A 351 -23.32 3.69 -61.01
CA GLU A 351 -24.58 4.17 -61.68
C GLU A 351 -24.34 5.25 -62.73
N ARG A 352 -23.39 6.18 -62.51
CA ARG A 352 -23.01 7.17 -63.55
C ARG A 352 -22.36 6.51 -64.74
N GLY A 353 -21.64 5.41 -64.59
CA GLY A 353 -21.08 4.63 -65.73
C GLY A 353 -22.12 3.86 -66.55
N ARG A 354 -23.30 3.58 -66.00
CA ARG A 354 -24.39 2.91 -66.73
C ARG A 354 -25.28 3.86 -67.54
N LEU A 355 -25.28 5.16 -67.22
CA LEU A 355 -26.09 6.18 -67.88
C LEU A 355 -25.41 6.81 -69.11
N SER A 356 -24.21 6.46 -69.48
CA SER A 356 -23.44 7.00 -70.62
C SER A 356 -23.23 5.99 -71.69
N LYS A 357 -24.27 5.23 -72.09
CA LYS A 357 -24.30 4.55 -73.43
C LYS A 357 -24.98 5.45 -74.43
N PRO A 358 -24.34 5.84 -75.54
CA PRO A 358 -24.96 6.69 -76.57
C PRO A 358 -26.00 5.88 -77.38
N LEU A 359 -27.18 6.50 -77.53
CA LEU A 359 -28.14 6.14 -78.57
C LEU A 359 -27.49 6.45 -79.90
N MET A 360 -27.03 5.44 -80.61
CA MET A 360 -26.64 5.57 -82.02
C MET A 360 -27.42 4.59 -82.87
N GLN A 361 -28.19 5.22 -83.72
CA GLN A 361 -28.67 4.72 -85.06
C GLN A 361 -29.78 3.70 -85.13
N LEU A 362 -30.95 4.25 -85.42
CA LEU A 362 -31.95 3.65 -86.34
C LEU A 362 -32.35 4.72 -87.35
N GLU A 363 -31.64 4.72 -88.48
CA GLU A 363 -32.16 5.25 -89.73
C GLU A 363 -31.74 4.32 -90.84
N LYS A 364 -32.82 3.99 -91.69
CA LYS A 364 -32.83 3.41 -93.03
C LYS A 364 -32.89 1.86 -93.09
N LYS A 365 -33.97 1.30 -93.49
CA LYS A 365 -34.87 1.35 -94.65
C LYS A 365 -36.14 0.58 -94.37
#